data_6212f24f960f84195cbb9c05dd0b6144
#
_entry.id   6212f24f960f84195cbb9c05dd0b6144
#
_cell.length_a   1.000
_cell.length_b   1.000
_cell.length_c   1.000
_cell.angle_alpha   90.00
_cell.angle_beta   90.00
_cell.angle_gamma   90.00
#
_symmetry.space_group_name_H-M   'P 1'
#
loop_
_entity.id
_entity.type
_entity.pdbx_description
1 polymer ?
#
loop_
_entity_poly.entity_id
_entity_poly.type
_entity_poly.pdbx_seq_one_letter_code
_entity_poly.pdbx_strand_id
1 'polypeptide(L)'
;SDVYKRQVKNAHNEEQKASIKDVGRQQLRSWGVLIERDGKDYPSNAFAILTGNGGLHVATQCGVFKGTTKAVFVDRREYTGPLWKQIEEAFQFVLRNIHLGANIVGIYRQDVYEIPPDAIRELIINAMVHRSYLDHGTIQVAVYDNRLEITSPEKLPTGQTMERMKEGYSKIGISIQTKYLSQ
;
A
#
# COMPACT_ATOMS: atom_id res chain seq x y z
N SER A 1 -16.31 -5.84 16.75
CA SER A 1 -16.23 -6.19 15.32
C SER A 1 -15.19 -7.28 15.12
N ASP A 2 -15.33 -8.09 14.06
CA ASP A 2 -14.41 -9.21 13.81
C ASP A 2 -12.98 -8.74 13.46
N VAL A 3 -12.85 -7.54 12.87
CA VAL A 3 -11.54 -6.92 12.59
C VAL A 3 -10.82 -6.58 13.90
N TYR A 4 -11.50 -5.97 14.86
CA TYR A 4 -10.94 -5.67 16.18
C TYR A 4 -10.47 -6.95 16.90
N LYS A 5 -11.33 -7.97 16.94
CA LYS A 5 -10.99 -9.27 17.55
C LYS A 5 -9.77 -9.91 16.89
N ARG A 6 -9.66 -9.81 15.57
CA ARG A 6 -8.53 -10.34 14.81
C ARG A 6 -7.25 -9.56 15.08
N GLN A 7 -7.32 -8.23 15.16
CA GLN A 7 -6.17 -7.39 15.50
C GLN A 7 -5.66 -7.69 16.92
N VAL A 8 -6.58 -7.77 17.91
CA VAL A 8 -6.22 -8.13 19.29
C VAL A 8 -5.57 -9.52 19.35
N LYS A 9 -6.09 -10.49 18.59
CA LYS A 9 -5.53 -11.84 18.53
C LYS A 9 -4.12 -11.87 17.91
N ASN A 10 -3.83 -10.99 16.94
CA ASN A 10 -2.56 -10.94 16.23
C ASN A 10 -1.55 -9.99 16.88
N ALA A 11 -1.92 -9.25 17.92
CA ALA A 11 -1.02 -8.38 18.64
C ALA A 11 0.02 -9.18 19.44
N HIS A 12 1.29 -8.85 19.25
CA HIS A 12 2.40 -9.62 19.84
C HIS A 12 2.81 -9.17 21.24
N ASN A 13 2.37 -7.99 21.67
CA ASN A 13 2.66 -7.44 23.01
C ASN A 13 1.49 -6.61 23.55
N GLU A 14 1.55 -6.29 24.86
CA GLU A 14 0.49 -5.53 25.56
C GLU A 14 0.39 -4.08 25.06
N GLU A 15 1.48 -3.45 24.62
CA GLU A 15 1.46 -2.10 24.05
C GLU A 15 0.70 -2.08 22.71
N GLN A 16 0.92 -3.07 21.86
CA GLN A 16 0.16 -3.23 20.63
C GLN A 16 -1.32 -3.47 20.91
N LYS A 17 -1.66 -4.28 21.91
CA LYS A 17 -3.06 -4.50 22.34
C LYS A 17 -3.69 -3.21 22.84
N ALA A 18 -2.98 -2.43 23.63
CA ALA A 18 -3.46 -1.16 24.19
C ALA A 18 -3.69 -0.09 23.08
N SER A 19 -2.94 -0.14 21.98
CA SER A 19 -3.11 0.76 20.84
C SER A 19 -4.34 0.45 19.97
N ILE A 20 -4.85 -0.78 20.05
CA ILE A 20 -6.02 -1.23 19.27
C ILE A 20 -7.30 -0.73 19.93
N LYS A 21 -7.98 0.21 19.27
CA LYS A 21 -9.24 0.77 19.76
C LYS A 21 -10.43 0.09 19.10
N ASP A 22 -11.46 -0.19 19.88
CA ASP A 22 -12.75 -0.60 19.30
C ASP A 22 -13.42 0.60 18.65
N VAL A 23 -13.78 0.44 17.38
CA VAL A 23 -14.36 1.51 16.56
C VAL A 23 -15.87 1.37 16.54
N GLY A 24 -16.54 2.28 17.22
CA GLY A 24 -18.00 2.36 17.24
C GLY A 24 -18.59 3.10 16.02
N ARG A 25 -19.93 3.04 15.90
CA ARG A 25 -20.67 3.71 14.81
C ARG A 25 -20.40 5.22 14.75
N GLN A 26 -20.35 5.88 15.90
CA GLN A 26 -20.08 7.31 15.99
C GLN A 26 -18.71 7.68 15.38
N GLN A 27 -17.70 6.86 15.64
CA GLN A 27 -16.37 7.03 15.08
C GLN A 27 -16.38 6.82 13.56
N LEU A 28 -17.11 5.80 13.05
CA LEU A 28 -17.25 5.57 11.61
C LEU A 28 -17.97 6.71 10.91
N ARG A 29 -18.94 7.36 11.58
CA ARG A 29 -19.59 8.57 11.06
C ARG A 29 -18.61 9.76 11.01
N SER A 30 -17.83 9.97 12.07
CA SER A 30 -16.86 11.07 12.13
C SER A 30 -15.76 10.95 11.06
N TRP A 31 -15.44 9.74 10.64
CA TRP A 31 -14.50 9.47 9.55
C TRP A 31 -15.15 9.46 8.15
N GLY A 32 -16.46 9.71 8.06
CA GLY A 32 -17.17 9.65 6.78
C GLY A 32 -17.31 8.27 6.16
N VAL A 33 -17.02 7.22 6.93
CA VAL A 33 -17.23 5.82 6.50
C VAL A 33 -18.70 5.46 6.50
N LEU A 34 -19.45 5.98 7.47
CA LEU A 34 -20.92 5.96 7.51
C LEU A 34 -21.48 7.38 7.38
N ILE A 35 -22.60 7.50 6.67
CA ILE A 35 -23.32 8.76 6.48
C ILE A 35 -24.70 8.60 7.13
N GLU A 36 -25.04 9.51 8.04
CA GLU A 36 -26.38 9.54 8.62
C GLU A 36 -27.35 10.32 7.75
N ARG A 37 -28.50 9.72 7.44
CA ARG A 37 -29.63 10.35 6.79
C ARG A 37 -30.92 9.84 7.44
N ASP A 38 -31.79 10.75 7.84
CA ASP A 38 -33.11 10.42 8.44
C ASP A 38 -32.99 9.44 9.63
N GLY A 39 -31.97 9.63 10.49
CA GLY A 39 -31.70 8.79 11.66
C GLY A 39 -31.17 7.38 11.34
N LYS A 40 -30.83 7.10 10.09
CA LYS A 40 -30.26 5.81 9.64
C LYS A 40 -28.86 5.96 9.11
N ASP A 41 -28.04 4.94 9.34
CA ASP A 41 -26.68 4.86 8.81
C ASP A 41 -26.67 4.22 7.42
N TYR A 42 -26.03 4.90 6.50
CA TYR A 42 -25.76 4.42 5.14
C TYR A 42 -24.26 4.28 4.90
N PRO A 43 -23.82 3.22 4.21
CA PRO A 43 -22.42 3.07 3.83
C PRO A 43 -22.03 4.13 2.81
N SER A 44 -20.87 4.76 3.00
CA SER A 44 -20.25 5.65 2.01
C SER A 44 -19.41 4.87 0.99
N ASN A 45 -18.88 5.57 -0.02
CA ASN A 45 -17.90 4.98 -0.93
C ASN A 45 -16.63 4.51 -0.19
N ALA A 46 -16.23 5.21 0.88
CA ALA A 46 -15.13 4.78 1.73
C ALA A 46 -15.40 3.41 2.38
N PHE A 47 -16.63 3.19 2.86
CA PHE A 47 -17.03 1.88 3.39
C PHE A 47 -16.92 0.80 2.30
N ALA A 48 -17.43 1.07 1.10
CA ALA A 48 -17.38 0.14 -0.02
C ALA A 48 -15.95 -0.27 -0.38
N ILE A 49 -15.03 0.69 -0.45
CA ILE A 49 -13.61 0.48 -0.74
C ILE A 49 -12.92 -0.33 0.37
N LEU A 50 -13.14 0.07 1.64
CA LEU A 50 -12.52 -0.59 2.78
C LEU A 50 -12.98 -2.05 2.94
N THR A 51 -14.23 -2.35 2.61
CA THR A 51 -14.81 -3.69 2.77
C THR A 51 -14.78 -4.53 1.49
N GLY A 52 -14.49 -3.90 0.34
CA GLY A 52 -14.58 -4.54 -0.97
C GLY A 52 -16.02 -4.78 -1.45
N ASN A 53 -17.00 -4.18 -0.76
CA ASN A 53 -18.43 -4.29 -1.09
C ASN A 53 -18.90 -3.00 -1.77
N GLY A 54 -19.71 -3.08 -2.80
CA GLY A 54 -20.32 -1.90 -3.42
C GLY A 54 -19.99 -1.66 -4.89
N GLY A 55 -19.43 -2.67 -5.58
CA GLY A 55 -19.22 -2.62 -7.05
C GLY A 55 -18.10 -1.69 -7.53
N LEU A 56 -17.33 -1.08 -6.62
CA LEU A 56 -16.14 -0.33 -6.97
C LEU A 56 -14.99 -1.29 -7.24
N HIS A 57 -14.56 -1.35 -8.50
CA HIS A 57 -13.43 -2.18 -8.88
C HIS A 57 -12.13 -1.48 -8.52
N VAL A 58 -11.52 -1.94 -7.43
CA VAL A 58 -10.21 -1.49 -6.97
C VAL A 58 -9.27 -2.68 -7.00
N ALA A 59 -8.18 -2.57 -7.77
CA ALA A 59 -7.19 -3.62 -7.89
C ALA A 59 -5.78 -3.07 -7.69
N THR A 60 -4.90 -3.93 -7.17
CA THR A 60 -3.46 -3.71 -7.03
C THR A 60 -2.72 -4.77 -7.81
N GLN A 61 -1.92 -4.35 -8.78
CA GLN A 61 -1.08 -5.23 -9.58
C GLN A 61 0.35 -5.19 -9.08
N CYS A 62 0.88 -6.35 -8.74
CA CYS A 62 2.26 -6.52 -8.31
C CYS A 62 3.03 -7.31 -9.37
N GLY A 63 4.25 -6.89 -9.69
CA GLY A 63 5.11 -7.56 -10.66
C GLY A 63 6.57 -7.59 -10.24
N VAL A 64 7.27 -8.65 -10.59
CA VAL A 64 8.72 -8.80 -10.46
C VAL A 64 9.33 -8.79 -11.84
N PHE A 65 10.34 -7.97 -12.04
CA PHE A 65 11.05 -7.81 -13.28
C PHE A 65 12.54 -8.09 -13.08
N LYS A 66 13.15 -8.85 -13.97
CA LYS A 66 14.58 -9.07 -13.98
C LYS A 66 15.30 -7.92 -14.69
N GLY A 67 16.35 -7.42 -14.07
CA GLY A 67 17.07 -6.26 -14.56
C GLY A 67 16.41 -4.94 -14.14
N THR A 68 16.65 -3.90 -14.93
CA THR A 68 16.24 -2.53 -14.60
C THR A 68 15.06 -2.03 -15.44
N THR A 69 14.49 -2.88 -16.28
CA THR A 69 13.40 -2.53 -17.20
C THR A 69 12.26 -3.53 -17.10
N LYS A 70 11.09 -3.18 -17.64
CA LYS A 70 9.92 -4.09 -17.72
C LYS A 70 10.03 -5.15 -18.82
N ALA A 71 11.22 -5.35 -19.41
CA ALA A 71 11.41 -6.24 -20.56
C ALA A 71 11.33 -7.73 -20.19
N VAL A 72 11.84 -8.11 -19.02
CA VAL A 72 11.83 -9.51 -18.55
C VAL A 72 10.97 -9.61 -17.31
N PHE A 73 9.91 -10.34 -17.46
CA PHE A 73 8.87 -10.55 -16.47
C PHE A 73 9.09 -11.88 -15.74
N VAL A 74 9.05 -11.87 -14.40
CA VAL A 74 9.32 -13.07 -13.57
C VAL A 74 8.05 -13.57 -12.88
N ASP A 75 7.32 -12.70 -12.18
CA ASP A 75 6.07 -13.06 -11.50
C ASP A 75 5.09 -11.88 -11.52
N ARG A 76 3.80 -12.20 -11.53
CA ARG A 76 2.71 -11.22 -11.48
C ARG A 76 1.58 -11.71 -10.60
N ARG A 77 1.07 -10.79 -9.80
CA ARG A 77 -0.13 -10.99 -8.99
C ARG A 77 -1.07 -9.80 -9.14
N GLU A 78 -2.35 -10.09 -9.09
CA GLU A 78 -3.38 -9.07 -8.98
C GLU A 78 -4.20 -9.35 -7.73
N TYR A 79 -4.35 -8.31 -6.92
CA TYR A 79 -5.09 -8.35 -5.66
C TYR A 79 -6.32 -7.47 -5.77
N THR A 80 -7.47 -8.02 -5.39
CA THR A 80 -8.79 -7.36 -5.42
C THR A 80 -9.49 -7.55 -4.08
N GLY A 81 -10.66 -6.92 -3.91
CA GLY A 81 -11.45 -7.02 -2.69
C GLY A 81 -11.13 -5.93 -1.67
N PRO A 82 -11.26 -6.18 -0.36
CA PRO A 82 -11.06 -5.18 0.68
C PRO A 82 -9.70 -4.50 0.61
N LEU A 83 -9.68 -3.17 0.70
CA LEU A 83 -8.44 -2.38 0.55
C LEU A 83 -7.35 -2.81 1.55
N TRP A 84 -7.72 -3.03 2.80
CA TRP A 84 -6.78 -3.48 3.84
C TRP A 84 -6.11 -4.82 3.49
N LYS A 85 -6.85 -5.71 2.80
CA LYS A 85 -6.32 -7.00 2.35
C LYS A 85 -5.35 -6.81 1.19
N GLN A 86 -5.67 -5.94 0.23
CA GLN A 86 -4.77 -5.60 -0.87
C GLN A 86 -3.45 -5.00 -0.38
N ILE A 87 -3.50 -4.12 0.65
CA ILE A 87 -2.30 -3.56 1.30
C ILE A 87 -1.42 -4.69 1.85
N GLU A 88 -2.00 -5.60 2.61
CA GLU A 88 -1.25 -6.68 3.22
C GLU A 88 -0.66 -7.64 2.18
N GLU A 89 -1.45 -8.02 1.17
CA GLU A 89 -1.00 -8.92 0.10
C GLU A 89 0.12 -8.30 -0.75
N ALA A 90 0.00 -7.01 -1.09
CA ALA A 90 1.04 -6.27 -1.81
C ALA A 90 2.32 -6.15 -0.97
N PHE A 91 2.19 -5.84 0.32
CA PHE A 91 3.32 -5.78 1.25
C PHE A 91 4.05 -7.12 1.34
N GLN A 92 3.32 -8.21 1.54
CA GLN A 92 3.89 -9.55 1.60
C GLN A 92 4.51 -9.97 0.25
N PHE A 93 3.94 -9.53 -0.87
CA PHE A 93 4.53 -9.76 -2.19
C PHE A 93 5.89 -9.08 -2.31
N VAL A 94 6.01 -7.82 -1.91
CA VAL A 94 7.27 -7.09 -1.96
C VAL A 94 8.30 -7.76 -1.06
N LEU A 95 7.97 -8.07 0.20
CA LEU A 95 8.91 -8.71 1.15
C LEU A 95 9.46 -10.05 0.66
N ARG A 96 8.66 -10.82 -0.08
CA ARG A 96 9.13 -12.11 -0.65
C ARG A 96 10.06 -11.94 -1.84
N ASN A 97 10.04 -10.77 -2.49
CA ASN A 97 10.74 -10.55 -3.76
C ASN A 97 11.87 -9.51 -3.68
N ILE A 98 12.04 -8.82 -2.56
CA ILE A 98 13.21 -7.97 -2.31
C ILE A 98 14.33 -8.79 -1.68
N HIS A 99 15.56 -8.36 -1.90
CA HIS A 99 16.72 -9.04 -1.36
C HIS A 99 16.89 -8.83 0.14
N LEU A 100 17.35 -9.89 0.80
CA LEU A 100 17.82 -9.84 2.18
C LEU A 100 19.32 -9.63 2.15
N GLY A 101 19.78 -8.47 2.60
CA GLY A 101 21.19 -8.25 2.93
C GLY A 101 21.55 -8.92 4.25
N ALA A 102 22.83 -9.20 4.46
CA ALA A 102 23.34 -9.71 5.72
C ALA A 102 24.25 -8.66 6.37
N ASN A 103 23.88 -8.19 7.55
CA ASN A 103 24.78 -7.43 8.41
C ASN A 103 25.47 -8.37 9.41
N ILE A 104 26.78 -8.25 9.53
CA ILE A 104 27.56 -8.98 10.53
C ILE A 104 27.81 -8.03 11.70
N VAL A 105 27.17 -8.32 12.85
CA VAL A 105 27.37 -7.58 14.09
C VAL A 105 28.10 -8.52 15.06
N GLY A 106 29.42 -8.34 15.20
CA GLY A 106 30.27 -9.23 15.96
C GLY A 106 30.35 -10.64 15.32
N ILE A 107 29.91 -11.66 16.06
CA ILE A 107 29.84 -13.05 15.58
C ILE A 107 28.48 -13.47 15.04
N TYR A 108 27.50 -12.55 15.05
CA TYR A 108 26.12 -12.84 14.64
C TYR A 108 25.83 -12.24 13.26
N ARG A 109 25.23 -13.07 12.39
CA ARG A 109 24.62 -12.64 11.12
C ARG A 109 23.20 -12.19 11.40
N GLN A 110 22.86 -10.96 11.01
CA GLN A 110 21.50 -10.46 10.97
C GLN A 110 21.09 -10.27 9.52
N ASP A 111 20.01 -10.96 9.13
CA ASP A 111 19.40 -10.74 7.83
C ASP A 111 18.56 -9.44 7.90
N VAL A 112 18.88 -8.49 7.04
CA VAL A 112 18.24 -7.18 7.00
C VAL A 112 17.68 -6.97 5.60
N TYR A 113 16.42 -6.54 5.53
CA TYR A 113 15.84 -6.16 4.25
C TYR A 113 16.55 -4.94 3.67
N GLU A 114 16.80 -4.94 2.38
CA GLU A 114 17.40 -3.83 1.63
C GLU A 114 16.61 -2.52 1.79
N ILE A 115 15.29 -2.64 1.84
CA ILE A 115 14.36 -1.54 2.13
C ILE A 115 13.66 -1.86 3.44
N PRO A 116 13.63 -0.94 4.41
CA PRO A 116 12.93 -1.16 5.68
C PRO A 116 11.45 -1.54 5.46
N PRO A 117 10.96 -2.62 6.09
CA PRO A 117 9.57 -3.06 5.92
C PRO A 117 8.54 -1.98 6.21
N ASP A 118 8.77 -1.14 7.22
CA ASP A 118 7.86 -0.05 7.58
C ASP A 118 7.76 1.00 6.46
N ALA A 119 8.88 1.32 5.80
CA ALA A 119 8.88 2.22 4.65
C ALA A 119 8.10 1.65 3.47
N ILE A 120 8.25 0.35 3.18
CA ILE A 120 7.48 -0.32 2.13
C ILE A 120 5.99 -0.26 2.44
N ARG A 121 5.61 -0.56 3.68
CA ARG A 121 4.21 -0.54 4.12
C ARG A 121 3.61 0.86 4.00
N GLU A 122 4.32 1.87 4.44
CA GLU A 122 3.88 3.27 4.35
C GLU A 122 3.69 3.72 2.91
N LEU A 123 4.61 3.38 2.01
CA LEU A 123 4.52 3.72 0.60
C LEU A 123 3.31 3.07 -0.08
N ILE A 124 3.02 1.80 0.22
CA ILE A 124 1.85 1.10 -0.30
C ILE A 124 0.57 1.76 0.23
N ILE A 125 0.50 2.08 1.52
CA ILE A 125 -0.64 2.76 2.13
C ILE A 125 -0.84 4.13 1.48
N ASN A 126 0.22 4.93 1.33
CA ASN A 126 0.16 6.25 0.71
C ASN A 126 -0.35 6.20 -0.74
N ALA A 127 0.15 5.24 -1.53
CA ALA A 127 -0.33 5.04 -2.89
C ALA A 127 -1.83 4.69 -2.94
N MET A 128 -2.32 3.94 -1.98
CA MET A 128 -3.74 3.55 -1.89
C MET A 128 -4.63 4.67 -1.36
N VAL A 129 -4.16 5.43 -0.36
CA VAL A 129 -4.94 6.53 0.24
C VAL A 129 -5.10 7.70 -0.74
N HIS A 130 -4.03 8.02 -1.49
CA HIS A 130 -4.00 9.20 -2.36
C HIS A 130 -4.44 8.93 -3.80
N ARG A 131 -4.78 7.70 -4.17
CA ARG A 131 -5.24 7.40 -5.53
C ARG A 131 -6.58 8.06 -5.85
N SER A 132 -6.80 8.35 -7.12
CA SER A 132 -8.15 8.66 -7.63
C SER A 132 -8.99 7.39 -7.69
N TYR A 133 -10.04 7.32 -6.89
CA TYR A 133 -11.03 6.22 -6.92
C TYR A 133 -12.12 6.40 -7.98
N LEU A 134 -12.13 7.53 -8.68
CA LEU A 134 -12.99 7.78 -9.84
C LEU A 134 -12.36 7.27 -11.15
N ASP A 135 -11.07 7.02 -11.13
CA ASP A 135 -10.34 6.40 -12.23
C ASP A 135 -10.32 4.88 -12.08
N HIS A 136 -10.54 4.16 -13.17
CA HIS A 136 -10.48 2.70 -13.21
C HIS A 136 -9.03 2.16 -13.28
N GLY A 137 -8.02 3.02 -13.15
CA GLY A 137 -6.62 2.62 -13.12
C GLY A 137 -6.30 1.73 -11.90
N THR A 138 -5.31 0.86 -12.04
CA THR A 138 -4.80 0.00 -10.97
C THR A 138 -3.56 0.59 -10.32
N ILE A 139 -3.38 0.36 -9.03
CA ILE A 139 -2.08 0.60 -8.38
C ILE A 139 -1.11 -0.45 -8.90
N GLN A 140 0.09 -0.02 -9.26
CA GLN A 140 1.15 -0.89 -9.74
C GLN A 140 2.31 -0.89 -8.75
N VAL A 141 2.71 -2.07 -8.32
CA VAL A 141 3.89 -2.32 -7.48
C VAL A 141 4.87 -3.15 -8.29
N ALA A 142 6.00 -2.58 -8.66
CA ALA A 142 7.00 -3.22 -9.51
C ALA A 142 8.32 -3.36 -8.76
N VAL A 143 8.77 -4.59 -8.58
CA VAL A 143 10.06 -4.96 -7.98
C VAL A 143 11.05 -5.24 -9.12
N TYR A 144 12.16 -4.51 -9.13
CA TYR A 144 13.29 -4.71 -10.04
C TYR A 144 14.53 -5.14 -9.26
N ASP A 145 15.58 -5.53 -9.97
CA ASP A 145 16.84 -5.92 -9.32
C ASP A 145 17.48 -4.76 -8.51
N ASN A 146 17.19 -3.51 -8.86
CA ASN A 146 17.84 -2.33 -8.25
C ASN A 146 16.88 -1.31 -7.63
N ARG A 147 15.56 -1.53 -7.66
CA ARG A 147 14.57 -0.58 -7.14
C ARG A 147 13.19 -1.21 -6.94
N LEU A 148 12.41 -0.56 -6.10
CA LEU A 148 10.97 -0.74 -5.96
C LEU A 148 10.26 0.48 -6.54
N GLU A 149 9.30 0.28 -7.43
CA GLU A 149 8.43 1.33 -7.96
C GLU A 149 6.98 1.09 -7.52
N ILE A 150 6.34 2.11 -6.97
CA ILE A 150 4.92 2.09 -6.66
C ILE A 150 4.26 3.23 -7.42
N THR A 151 3.33 2.90 -8.30
CA THR A 151 2.62 3.88 -9.13
C THR A 151 1.14 3.85 -8.81
N SER A 152 0.58 5.01 -8.51
CA SER A 152 -0.85 5.21 -8.25
C SER A 152 -1.49 5.97 -9.41
N PRO A 153 -2.71 5.62 -9.85
CA PRO A 153 -3.48 6.43 -10.76
C PRO A 153 -3.97 7.68 -10.03
N GLU A 154 -3.39 8.82 -10.34
CA GLU A 154 -3.80 10.12 -9.81
C GLU A 154 -4.28 11.03 -10.93
N LYS A 155 -5.27 11.87 -10.62
CA LYS A 155 -5.57 13.05 -11.44
C LYS A 155 -4.61 14.15 -11.05
N LEU A 156 -4.07 14.83 -12.04
CA LEU A 156 -3.34 16.08 -11.83
C LEU A 156 -4.24 17.04 -11.04
N PRO A 157 -3.76 17.63 -9.93
CA PRO A 157 -4.50 18.67 -9.23
C PRO A 157 -4.89 19.76 -10.21
N THR A 158 -6.09 20.32 -10.04
CA THR A 158 -6.62 21.38 -10.90
C THR A 158 -5.63 22.55 -10.95
N GLY A 159 -5.14 22.89 -12.14
CA GLY A 159 -4.15 23.95 -12.34
C GLY A 159 -2.69 23.50 -12.53
N GLN A 160 -2.41 22.21 -12.46
CA GLN A 160 -1.10 21.69 -12.88
C GLN A 160 -1.11 21.30 -14.35
N THR A 161 -0.14 21.83 -15.11
CA THR A 161 0.08 21.50 -16.52
C THR A 161 1.26 20.54 -16.65
N MET A 162 1.31 19.80 -17.79
CA MET A 162 2.43 18.91 -18.12
C MET A 162 3.79 19.66 -18.15
N GLU A 163 3.79 20.97 -18.37
CA GLU A 163 4.99 21.80 -18.35
C GLU A 163 5.54 22.01 -16.95
N ARG A 164 4.69 22.28 -15.96
CA ARG A 164 5.07 22.37 -14.53
C ARG A 164 5.61 21.05 -13.99
N MET A 165 5.17 19.91 -14.53
CA MET A 165 5.71 18.59 -14.16
C MET A 165 7.15 18.40 -14.65
N LYS A 166 7.55 19.00 -15.77
CA LYS A 166 8.93 18.96 -16.28
C LYS A 166 9.89 19.78 -15.43
N GLU A 167 9.38 20.75 -14.67
CA GLU A 167 10.16 21.64 -13.80
C GLU A 167 10.40 21.07 -12.38
N GLY A 168 10.11 19.80 -12.11
CA GLY A 168 10.46 19.13 -10.86
C GLY A 168 9.29 18.75 -9.93
N TYR A 169 8.06 18.98 -10.35
CA TYR A 169 6.88 18.42 -9.68
C TYR A 169 6.53 17.08 -10.31
N SER A 170 7.20 16.04 -9.86
CA SER A 170 7.05 14.69 -10.39
C SER A 170 5.64 14.13 -10.12
N LYS A 171 5.17 13.31 -11.08
CA LYS A 171 4.22 12.24 -10.80
C LYS A 171 4.60 11.58 -9.49
N ILE A 172 3.63 11.33 -8.61
CA ILE A 172 3.88 10.50 -7.45
C ILE A 172 3.97 9.04 -7.91
N GLY A 173 5.08 8.73 -8.56
CA GLY A 173 5.65 7.41 -8.61
C GLY A 173 6.85 7.46 -7.67
N ILE A 174 6.73 6.91 -6.47
CA ILE A 174 7.85 6.85 -5.55
C ILE A 174 8.73 5.70 -6.02
N SER A 175 9.93 6.03 -6.51
CA SER A 175 10.96 5.06 -6.82
C SER A 175 12.01 5.10 -5.73
N ILE A 176 12.17 4.01 -5.00
CA ILE A 176 13.27 3.83 -4.06
C ILE A 176 14.35 3.05 -4.79
N GLN A 177 15.48 3.72 -5.05
CA GLN A 177 16.68 3.06 -5.56
C GLN A 177 17.43 2.40 -4.39
N THR A 178 17.69 1.13 -4.51
CA THR A 178 18.56 0.40 -3.58
C THR A 178 20.02 0.59 -3.98
N LYS A 179 20.83 1.12 -3.07
CA LYS A 179 22.25 1.44 -3.32
C LYS A 179 23.21 0.24 -3.26
N TYR A 180 22.74 -0.98 -3.05
CA TYR A 180 23.57 -2.11 -2.66
C TYR A 180 23.69 -3.25 -3.68
N LEU A 181 23.44 -3.02 -4.97
CA LEU A 181 23.57 -4.08 -5.99
C LEU A 181 24.72 -3.84 -6.99
N SER A 182 25.85 -3.29 -6.53
CA SER A 182 27.06 -3.30 -7.35
C SER A 182 28.30 -3.50 -6.47
N GLN A 183 28.55 -4.74 -6.07
CA GLN A 183 29.88 -5.32 -5.89
C GLN A 183 29.85 -6.79 -6.27
#